data_8d8a4533ac6c88322d2a7512e602ab69
#
_entry.id   8d8a4533ac6c88322d2a7512e602ab69
#
_cell.length_a   1.000
_cell.length_b   1.000
_cell.length_c   1.000
_cell.angle_alpha   90.00
_cell.angle_beta   90.00
_cell.angle_gamma   90.00
#
_symmetry.space_group_name_H-M   'P 1'
#
loop_
_entity.id
_entity.type
_entity.pdbx_description
1 polymer ?
#
loop_
_entity_poly.entity_id
_entity_poly.type
_entity_poly.pdbx_seq_one_letter_code
_entity_poly.pdbx_strand_id
1 'polypeptide(L)'
;ALTDVHIIHLDDQFLDRYEKSGFYDTMPVFSYGQWFCSPSYRNQWSFTDCRRVGRNLIRVSLRELYKPKPEQEILHAHSFALDPVVVAQFDLNEEHIASKTKRLLDELLKLGDNLSRLGTMVGQDKSAEELVGFSVDDIKANGWLHYPQLSRLAQVAPLSMSEQDFLARCKSLHEIWQKVPNGFLKRILEAAGCPKKDVGELGSMKLLQALLNI
;
A
#
# COMPACT_ATOMS: atom_id res chain seq x y z
N ALA A 1 12.09 -0.78 37.82
CA ALA A 1 11.47 -1.26 36.60
C ALA A 1 10.95 -0.04 35.82
N LEU A 2 11.64 0.38 34.76
CA LEU A 2 11.08 1.29 33.76
C LEU A 2 10.02 0.46 33.04
N THR A 3 8.80 0.65 33.47
CA THR A 3 7.64 0.01 32.89
C THR A 3 7.48 0.48 31.44
N ASP A 4 6.96 -0.37 30.58
CA ASP A 4 6.67 -0.27 29.15
C ASP A 4 5.86 0.97 28.67
N VAL A 5 5.92 2.09 29.38
CA VAL A 5 4.95 3.19 29.28
C VAL A 5 5.46 4.39 28.50
N HIS A 6 6.75 4.47 28.20
CA HIS A 6 7.25 5.61 27.44
C HIS A 6 7.18 5.33 25.95
N ILE A 7 6.07 5.76 25.36
CA ILE A 7 5.86 5.75 23.93
C ILE A 7 6.35 7.08 23.36
N ILE A 8 7.11 7.02 22.30
CA ILE A 8 7.45 8.16 21.49
C ILE A 8 6.87 8.00 20.09
N HIS A 9 6.62 9.13 19.46
CA HIS A 9 6.16 9.19 18.10
C HIS A 9 7.26 9.79 17.23
N LEU A 10 7.47 9.17 16.08
CA LEU A 10 8.37 9.65 15.05
C LEU A 10 7.54 10.05 13.83
N ASP A 11 8.01 11.03 13.08
CA ASP A 11 7.54 11.24 11.71
C ASP A 11 7.83 9.99 10.89
N ASP A 12 6.89 9.56 10.04
CA ASP A 12 7.03 8.32 9.28
C ASP A 12 8.15 8.37 8.23
N GLN A 13 8.67 9.56 7.88
CA GLN A 13 9.88 9.71 7.07
C GLN A 13 11.10 8.98 7.67
N PHE A 14 11.09 8.70 8.97
CA PHE A 14 12.05 7.80 9.62
C PHE A 14 12.24 6.48 8.84
N LEU A 15 11.17 5.93 8.25
CA LEU A 15 11.22 4.67 7.50
C LEU A 15 11.76 4.82 6.07
N ASP A 16 11.79 6.01 5.52
CA ASP A 16 12.07 6.25 4.09
C ASP A 16 13.37 5.58 3.63
N ARG A 17 14.47 5.76 4.37
CA ARG A 17 15.76 5.16 4.03
C ARG A 17 15.75 3.64 4.13
N TYR A 18 14.95 3.07 5.03
CA TYR A 18 14.85 1.63 5.22
C TYR A 18 14.00 0.98 4.15
N GLU A 19 12.90 1.60 3.78
CA GLU A 19 11.97 1.08 2.76
C GLU A 19 12.50 1.24 1.33
N LYS A 20 13.32 2.25 1.06
CA LYS A 20 13.95 2.47 -0.24
C LYS A 20 15.22 1.65 -0.45
N SER A 21 15.80 1.10 0.60
CA SER A 21 17.05 0.36 0.54
C SER A 21 16.81 -1.14 0.59
N GLY A 22 17.39 -1.89 -0.35
CA GLY A 22 17.40 -3.35 -0.33
C GLY A 22 18.29 -3.99 0.77
N PHE A 23 18.93 -3.19 1.62
CA PHE A 23 19.74 -3.68 2.73
C PHE A 23 18.94 -4.05 3.97
N TYR A 24 17.76 -3.45 4.14
CA TYR A 24 16.97 -3.58 5.35
C TYR A 24 15.71 -4.40 5.12
N ASP A 25 15.30 -5.13 6.15
CA ASP A 25 14.02 -5.81 6.20
C ASP A 25 13.03 -4.90 6.94
N THR A 26 12.11 -4.29 6.22
CA THR A 26 11.15 -3.34 6.79
C THR A 26 9.81 -3.37 6.07
N MET A 27 9.28 -4.56 5.84
CA MET A 27 7.97 -4.69 5.21
C MET A 27 6.84 -4.43 6.22
N PRO A 28 5.78 -3.69 5.85
CA PRO A 28 4.62 -3.53 6.73
C PRO A 28 3.90 -4.87 6.92
N VAL A 29 3.71 -5.25 8.19
CA VAL A 29 3.03 -6.48 8.59
C VAL A 29 1.81 -6.12 9.43
N PHE A 30 0.64 -6.62 9.05
CA PHE A 30 -0.57 -6.49 9.87
C PHE A 30 -0.67 -7.65 10.84
N SER A 31 -0.65 -7.35 12.14
CA SER A 31 -0.76 -8.34 13.21
C SER A 31 -1.44 -7.73 14.43
N TYR A 32 -2.26 -8.50 15.13
CA TYR A 32 -3.00 -8.06 16.33
C TYR A 32 -3.76 -6.73 16.12
N GLY A 33 -4.38 -6.55 14.96
CA GLY A 33 -5.12 -5.33 14.64
C GLY A 33 -4.27 -4.09 14.37
N GLN A 34 -2.95 -4.22 14.23
CA GLN A 34 -2.02 -3.11 14.06
C GLN A 34 -1.04 -3.37 12.92
N TRP A 35 -0.52 -2.30 12.35
CA TRP A 35 0.50 -2.36 11.31
C TRP A 35 1.89 -2.14 11.89
N PHE A 36 2.69 -3.20 11.91
CA PHE A 36 4.10 -3.15 12.28
C PHE A 36 4.95 -2.80 11.06
N CYS A 37 6.04 -2.08 11.28
CA CYS A 37 6.95 -1.62 10.22
C CYS A 37 8.40 -1.60 10.75
N SER A 38 8.76 -2.58 11.53
CA SER A 38 10.03 -2.64 12.29
C SER A 38 11.24 -2.78 11.36
N PRO A 39 12.07 -1.73 11.17
CA PRO A 39 13.30 -1.87 10.42
C PRO A 39 14.25 -2.83 11.10
N SER A 40 14.87 -3.70 10.32
CA SER A 40 15.91 -4.60 10.80
C SER A 40 17.03 -4.80 9.77
N TYR A 41 18.19 -5.22 10.23
CA TYR A 41 19.32 -5.53 9.40
C TYR A 41 19.88 -6.90 9.71
N ARG A 42 19.60 -7.88 8.85
CA ARG A 42 20.18 -9.25 8.87
C ARG A 42 20.26 -9.88 10.26
N ASN A 43 19.24 -9.71 11.08
CA ASN A 43 19.16 -10.15 12.48
C ASN A 43 20.25 -9.58 13.42
N GLN A 44 21.04 -8.59 12.99
CA GLN A 44 22.06 -7.96 13.83
C GLN A 44 21.43 -6.92 14.77
N TRP A 45 20.45 -6.18 14.29
CA TRP A 45 19.69 -5.22 15.09
C TRP A 45 18.30 -4.99 14.48
N SER A 46 17.39 -4.46 15.29
CA SER A 46 16.04 -4.09 14.86
C SER A 46 15.42 -3.03 15.78
N PHE A 47 14.38 -2.38 15.25
CA PHE A 47 13.41 -1.62 16.05
C PHE A 47 12.13 -2.45 16.18
N THR A 48 12.04 -3.32 17.17
CA THR A 48 11.05 -4.42 17.20
C THR A 48 9.60 -3.99 17.46
N ASP A 49 9.33 -2.79 17.93
CA ASP A 49 7.97 -2.31 18.25
C ASP A 49 7.64 -1.00 17.51
N CYS A 50 8.00 -0.94 16.23
CA CYS A 50 7.59 0.17 15.38
C CYS A 50 6.23 -0.10 14.77
N ARG A 51 5.24 0.79 15.01
CA ARG A 51 3.88 0.67 14.50
C ARG A 51 3.48 1.94 13.78
N ARG A 52 2.88 1.78 12.62
CA ARG A 52 2.27 2.91 11.91
C ARG A 52 0.97 3.29 12.60
N VAL A 53 0.81 4.57 12.91
CA VAL A 53 -0.41 5.13 13.50
C VAL A 53 -0.77 6.42 12.80
N GLY A 54 -2.06 6.64 12.60
CA GLY A 54 -2.50 7.78 11.81
C GLY A 54 -1.88 7.80 10.40
N ARG A 55 -1.89 8.93 9.77
CA ARG A 55 -1.42 9.06 8.38
C ARG A 55 0.09 8.99 8.22
N ASN A 56 0.82 9.69 9.09
CA ASN A 56 2.26 9.94 8.94
C ASN A 56 3.05 9.78 10.24
N LEU A 57 2.61 8.92 11.15
CA LEU A 57 3.30 8.71 12.42
C LEU A 57 3.75 7.27 12.60
N ILE A 58 4.89 7.12 13.27
CA ILE A 58 5.37 5.87 13.82
C ILE A 58 5.32 5.96 15.34
N ARG A 59 4.67 4.99 15.95
CA ARG A 59 4.70 4.78 17.39
C ARG A 59 5.77 3.77 17.71
N VAL A 60 6.66 4.09 18.65
CA VAL A 60 7.72 3.18 19.11
C VAL A 60 7.89 3.30 20.62
N SER A 61 8.20 2.20 21.29
CA SER A 61 8.57 2.23 22.70
C SER A 61 9.96 2.84 22.86
N LEU A 62 10.14 3.74 23.84
CA LEU A 62 11.45 4.34 24.17
C LEU A 62 12.52 3.26 24.38
N ARG A 63 12.16 2.16 25.02
CA ARG A 63 13.05 1.01 25.25
C ARG A 63 13.63 0.45 23.95
N GLU A 64 12.83 0.43 22.87
CA GLU A 64 13.27 -0.13 21.57
C GLU A 64 14.35 0.73 20.92
N LEU A 65 14.34 2.03 21.16
CA LEU A 65 15.39 2.92 20.62
C LEU A 65 16.76 2.60 21.22
N TYR A 66 16.81 2.20 22.49
CA TYR A 66 18.06 1.96 23.23
C TYR A 66 18.49 0.48 23.30
N LYS A 67 17.79 -0.43 22.62
CA LYS A 67 18.30 -1.78 22.43
C LYS A 67 19.60 -1.74 21.62
N PRO A 68 20.52 -2.70 21.81
CA PRO A 68 21.80 -2.72 21.09
C PRO A 68 21.63 -2.58 19.58
N LYS A 69 22.16 -1.50 19.03
CA LYS A 69 22.21 -1.20 17.59
C LYS A 69 23.28 -0.13 17.32
N PRO A 70 23.69 0.08 16.06
CA PRO A 70 24.60 1.16 15.72
C PRO A 70 24.07 2.52 16.18
N GLU A 71 24.94 3.36 16.77
CA GLU A 71 24.57 4.69 17.27
C GLU A 71 23.91 5.57 16.20
N GLN A 72 24.38 5.45 14.97
CA GLN A 72 23.80 6.16 13.82
C GLN A 72 22.31 5.84 13.61
N GLU A 73 21.84 4.65 13.96
CA GLU A 73 20.42 4.27 13.85
C GLU A 73 19.61 4.94 14.97
N ILE A 74 20.18 5.04 16.16
CA ILE A 74 19.59 5.75 17.30
C ILE A 74 19.45 7.24 16.96
N LEU A 75 20.53 7.86 16.48
CA LEU A 75 20.56 9.27 16.09
C LEU A 75 19.56 9.55 14.95
N HIS A 76 19.49 8.64 13.98
CA HIS A 76 18.49 8.75 12.92
C HIS A 76 17.06 8.74 13.47
N ALA A 77 16.72 7.82 14.38
CA ALA A 77 15.40 7.81 14.99
C ALA A 77 15.12 9.10 15.79
N HIS A 78 16.12 9.59 16.54
CA HIS A 78 16.00 10.87 17.28
C HIS A 78 15.72 12.05 16.36
N SER A 79 16.29 12.10 15.16
CA SER A 79 16.07 13.21 14.21
C SER A 79 14.62 13.31 13.69
N PHE A 80 13.83 12.24 13.85
CA PHE A 80 12.41 12.19 13.49
C PHE A 80 11.48 12.18 14.69
N ALA A 81 12.00 12.27 15.91
CA ALA A 81 11.18 12.30 17.12
C ALA A 81 10.34 13.59 17.16
N LEU A 82 9.06 13.45 17.45
CA LEU A 82 8.11 14.55 17.51
C LEU A 82 7.78 14.93 18.95
N ASP A 83 7.64 16.23 19.17
CA ASP A 83 7.13 16.74 20.45
C ASP A 83 5.69 16.26 20.68
N PRO A 84 5.32 15.83 21.92
CA PRO A 84 3.96 15.43 22.23
C PRO A 84 2.89 16.49 21.87
N VAL A 85 3.22 17.77 21.94
CA VAL A 85 2.30 18.86 21.54
C VAL A 85 2.03 18.82 20.03
N VAL A 86 3.02 18.48 19.23
CA VAL A 86 2.87 18.30 17.79
C VAL A 86 2.04 17.05 17.51
N VAL A 87 2.33 15.94 18.18
CA VAL A 87 1.60 14.67 18.04
C VAL A 87 0.11 14.82 18.35
N ALA A 88 -0.23 15.64 19.35
CA ALA A 88 -1.63 15.90 19.73
C ALA A 88 -2.46 16.56 18.61
N GLN A 89 -1.84 17.09 17.55
CA GLN A 89 -2.51 17.68 16.40
C GLN A 89 -2.84 16.67 15.31
N PHE A 90 -2.34 15.45 15.40
CA PHE A 90 -2.58 14.39 14.42
C PHE A 90 -3.80 13.55 14.80
N ASP A 91 -4.58 13.15 13.81
CA ASP A 91 -5.58 12.08 13.99
C ASP A 91 -4.87 10.72 13.95
N LEU A 92 -4.73 10.12 15.13
CA LEU A 92 -4.09 8.80 15.26
C LEU A 92 -4.91 7.65 14.63
N ASN A 93 -6.17 7.90 14.31
CA ASN A 93 -7.06 6.93 13.65
C ASN A 93 -7.08 7.10 12.13
N GLU A 94 -6.48 8.16 11.58
CA GLU A 94 -6.40 8.33 10.13
C GLU A 94 -5.65 7.16 9.50
N GLU A 95 -6.18 6.67 8.38
CA GLU A 95 -5.62 5.52 7.67
C GLU A 95 -4.26 5.87 7.03
N HIS A 96 -3.21 5.14 7.38
CA HIS A 96 -1.87 5.31 6.79
C HIS A 96 -1.75 4.62 5.42
N ILE A 97 -0.66 4.92 4.70
CA ILE A 97 -0.49 4.51 3.30
C ILE A 97 -0.50 2.99 3.08
N ALA A 98 0.12 2.20 3.96
CA ALA A 98 0.14 0.75 3.80
C ALA A 98 -1.27 0.14 3.94
N SER A 99 -2.10 0.67 4.86
CA SER A 99 -3.50 0.27 5.01
C SER A 99 -4.31 0.66 3.77
N LYS A 100 -4.15 1.89 3.26
CA LYS A 100 -4.80 2.35 2.02
C LYS A 100 -4.43 1.46 0.83
N THR A 101 -3.17 1.06 0.71
CA THR A 101 -2.70 0.16 -0.35
C THR A 101 -3.28 -1.24 -0.22
N LYS A 102 -3.34 -1.78 1.00
CA LYS A 102 -3.98 -3.10 1.23
C LYS A 102 -5.47 -3.05 0.90
N ARG A 103 -6.18 -2.00 1.30
CA ARG A 103 -7.59 -1.81 0.94
C ARG A 103 -7.78 -1.69 -0.57
N LEU A 104 -6.91 -0.94 -1.27
CA LEU A 104 -6.93 -0.89 -2.74
C LEU A 104 -6.81 -2.29 -3.35
N LEU A 105 -5.88 -3.11 -2.86
CA LEU A 105 -5.74 -4.50 -3.33
C LEU A 105 -7.02 -5.30 -3.09
N ASP A 106 -7.62 -5.21 -1.91
CA ASP A 106 -8.84 -5.96 -1.58
C ASP A 106 -10.01 -5.57 -2.51
N GLU A 107 -10.15 -4.28 -2.83
CA GLU A 107 -11.17 -3.82 -3.78
C GLU A 107 -10.84 -4.24 -5.23
N LEU A 108 -9.57 -4.29 -5.62
CA LEU A 108 -9.16 -4.80 -6.94
C LEU A 108 -9.47 -6.29 -7.10
N LEU A 109 -9.24 -7.09 -6.06
CA LEU A 109 -9.59 -8.52 -6.09
C LEU A 109 -11.10 -8.71 -6.24
N LYS A 110 -11.91 -7.96 -5.49
CA LYS A 110 -13.39 -7.98 -5.64
C LYS A 110 -13.82 -7.53 -7.04
N LEU A 111 -13.17 -6.49 -7.58
CA LEU A 111 -13.42 -6.04 -8.95
C LEU A 111 -13.12 -7.14 -9.96
N GLY A 112 -11.98 -7.83 -9.81
CA GLY A 112 -11.60 -8.96 -10.65
C GLY A 112 -12.65 -10.08 -10.64
N ASP A 113 -13.12 -10.47 -9.45
CA ASP A 113 -14.17 -11.47 -9.31
C ASP A 113 -15.49 -11.06 -9.99
N ASN A 114 -15.90 -9.79 -9.81
CA ASN A 114 -17.13 -9.28 -10.42
C ASN A 114 -17.01 -9.20 -11.94
N LEU A 115 -15.87 -8.72 -12.45
CA LEU A 115 -15.62 -8.69 -13.89
C LEU A 115 -15.57 -10.08 -14.51
N SER A 116 -14.96 -11.06 -13.82
CA SER A 116 -14.94 -12.46 -14.24
C SER A 116 -16.36 -13.02 -14.39
N ARG A 117 -17.24 -12.79 -13.40
CA ARG A 117 -18.65 -13.20 -13.45
C ARG A 117 -19.40 -12.56 -14.62
N LEU A 118 -19.23 -11.24 -14.81
CA LEU A 118 -19.83 -10.53 -15.94
C LEU A 118 -19.32 -11.07 -17.28
N GLY A 119 -18.02 -11.38 -17.36
CA GLY A 119 -17.42 -11.99 -18.52
C GLY A 119 -18.08 -13.32 -18.88
N THR A 120 -18.25 -14.22 -17.92
CA THR A 120 -18.90 -15.51 -18.13
C THR A 120 -20.33 -15.34 -18.63
N MET A 121 -21.10 -14.37 -18.11
CA MET A 121 -22.47 -14.08 -18.57
C MET A 121 -22.56 -13.68 -20.05
N VAL A 122 -21.48 -13.10 -20.61
CA VAL A 122 -21.41 -12.65 -22.01
C VAL A 122 -20.52 -13.56 -22.87
N GLY A 123 -20.19 -14.77 -22.40
CA GLY A 123 -19.37 -15.73 -23.12
C GLY A 123 -17.89 -15.33 -23.22
N GLN A 124 -17.37 -14.56 -22.28
CA GLN A 124 -15.98 -14.13 -22.18
C GLN A 124 -15.35 -14.68 -20.90
N ASP A 125 -14.95 -15.94 -20.92
CA ASP A 125 -14.36 -16.58 -19.74
C ASP A 125 -12.92 -16.08 -19.52
N LYS A 126 -12.74 -15.28 -18.47
CA LYS A 126 -11.45 -14.82 -17.96
C LYS A 126 -11.45 -14.92 -16.44
N SER A 127 -10.33 -15.39 -15.89
CA SER A 127 -10.16 -15.43 -14.46
C SER A 127 -9.99 -14.01 -13.88
N ALA A 128 -10.29 -13.84 -12.57
CA ALA A 128 -10.05 -12.60 -11.88
C ALA A 128 -8.59 -12.15 -11.98
N GLU A 129 -7.65 -13.09 -11.86
CA GLU A 129 -6.21 -12.84 -11.99
C GLU A 129 -5.83 -12.28 -13.37
N GLU A 130 -6.35 -12.85 -14.46
CA GLU A 130 -6.11 -12.33 -15.82
C GLU A 130 -6.64 -10.91 -16.02
N LEU A 131 -7.66 -10.51 -15.27
CA LEU A 131 -8.32 -9.21 -15.38
C LEU A 131 -7.64 -8.13 -14.57
N VAL A 132 -7.16 -8.43 -13.35
CA VAL A 132 -6.56 -7.42 -12.46
C VAL A 132 -5.07 -7.63 -12.21
N GLY A 133 -4.50 -8.76 -12.62
CA GLY A 133 -3.07 -9.05 -12.52
C GLY A 133 -2.58 -9.40 -11.12
N PHE A 134 -3.49 -9.81 -10.21
CA PHE A 134 -3.17 -10.24 -8.85
C PHE A 134 -3.81 -11.59 -8.57
N SER A 135 -2.99 -12.57 -8.15
CA SER A 135 -3.41 -13.91 -7.75
C SER A 135 -3.65 -13.99 -6.24
N VAL A 136 -4.84 -14.46 -5.85
CA VAL A 136 -5.16 -14.68 -4.42
C VAL A 136 -4.24 -15.76 -3.82
N ASP A 137 -3.92 -16.81 -4.56
CA ASP A 137 -3.10 -17.91 -4.06
C ASP A 137 -1.63 -17.51 -3.94
N ASP A 138 -1.13 -16.70 -4.88
CA ASP A 138 0.20 -16.12 -4.81
C ASP A 138 0.34 -15.13 -3.64
N ILE A 139 -0.68 -14.29 -3.41
CA ILE A 139 -0.73 -13.39 -2.25
C ILE A 139 -0.71 -14.18 -0.93
N LYS A 140 -1.41 -15.32 -0.84
CA LYS A 140 -1.39 -16.17 0.35
C LYS A 140 -0.02 -16.82 0.58
N ALA A 141 0.65 -17.24 -0.50
CA ALA A 141 1.95 -17.91 -0.44
C ALA A 141 3.10 -16.95 -0.16
N ASN A 142 3.16 -15.80 -0.82
CA ASN A 142 4.30 -14.90 -0.88
C ASN A 142 4.05 -13.53 -0.21
N GLY A 143 2.80 -13.26 0.19
CA GLY A 143 2.38 -11.94 0.67
C GLY A 143 2.14 -10.97 -0.49
N TRP A 144 1.35 -9.93 -0.24
CA TRP A 144 0.93 -8.98 -1.27
C TRP A 144 2.03 -7.96 -1.66
N LEU A 145 3.03 -7.78 -0.80
CA LEU A 145 4.14 -6.84 -1.04
C LEU A 145 5.20 -7.40 -1.99
N HIS A 146 5.12 -8.66 -2.38
CA HIS A 146 5.98 -9.19 -3.41
C HIS A 146 5.65 -8.60 -4.81
N TYR A 147 4.46 -8.04 -5.01
CA TYR A 147 4.11 -7.27 -6.20
C TYR A 147 4.78 -5.88 -6.15
N PRO A 148 5.70 -5.55 -7.08
CA PRO A 148 6.49 -4.31 -6.99
C PRO A 148 5.65 -3.03 -6.96
N GLN A 149 4.51 -3.01 -7.65
CA GLN A 149 3.61 -1.86 -7.69
C GLN A 149 3.00 -1.61 -6.30
N LEU A 150 2.53 -2.67 -5.63
CA LEU A 150 1.93 -2.58 -4.30
C LEU A 150 2.99 -2.26 -3.25
N SER A 151 4.18 -2.87 -3.35
CA SER A 151 5.31 -2.56 -2.47
C SER A 151 5.66 -1.06 -2.52
N ARG A 152 5.82 -0.49 -3.72
CA ARG A 152 6.10 0.95 -3.88
C ARG A 152 4.98 1.85 -3.34
N LEU A 153 3.72 1.46 -3.53
CA LEU A 153 2.58 2.22 -3.02
C LEU A 153 2.47 2.17 -1.49
N ALA A 154 2.90 1.07 -0.86
CA ALA A 154 2.85 0.89 0.59
C ALA A 154 3.99 1.59 1.35
N GLN A 155 5.03 2.04 0.66
CA GLN A 155 6.13 2.80 1.26
C GLN A 155 5.63 4.13 1.83
N VAL A 156 6.40 4.71 2.72
CA VAL A 156 6.15 6.02 3.31
C VAL A 156 5.80 7.07 2.25
N ALA A 157 4.78 7.85 2.52
CA ALA A 157 4.29 8.92 1.65
C ALA A 157 4.31 10.26 2.40
N PRO A 158 5.48 10.91 2.56
CA PRO A 158 5.59 12.19 3.26
C PRO A 158 4.68 13.26 2.64
N LEU A 159 4.14 14.15 3.47
CA LEU A 159 3.35 15.29 2.97
C LEU A 159 4.18 16.19 2.05
N SER A 160 5.48 16.26 2.28
CA SER A 160 6.45 17.06 1.52
C SER A 160 7.25 16.22 0.51
N MET A 161 6.64 15.13 -0.02
CA MET A 161 7.34 14.30 -1.00
C MET A 161 7.75 15.09 -2.26
N SER A 162 8.84 14.69 -2.90
CA SER A 162 9.29 15.27 -4.15
C SER A 162 8.28 15.00 -5.28
N GLU A 163 8.27 15.85 -6.30
CA GLU A 163 7.47 15.63 -7.51
C GLU A 163 7.80 14.27 -8.16
N GLN A 164 9.07 13.89 -8.17
CA GLN A 164 9.52 12.61 -8.72
C GLN A 164 8.92 11.42 -7.96
N ASP A 165 8.91 11.46 -6.63
CA ASP A 165 8.30 10.40 -5.81
C ASP A 165 6.78 10.34 -6.02
N PHE A 166 6.13 11.50 -6.14
CA PHE A 166 4.70 11.56 -6.46
C PHE A 166 4.40 10.95 -7.83
N LEU A 167 5.13 11.32 -8.86
CA LEU A 167 4.97 10.77 -10.22
C LEU A 167 5.25 9.27 -10.26
N ALA A 168 6.24 8.76 -9.50
CA ALA A 168 6.52 7.34 -9.39
C ALA A 168 5.34 6.56 -8.79
N ARG A 169 4.64 7.14 -7.81
CA ARG A 169 3.41 6.56 -7.24
C ARG A 169 2.25 6.58 -8.23
N CYS A 170 2.06 7.68 -8.94
CA CYS A 170 1.06 7.78 -10.01
C CYS A 170 1.32 6.73 -11.10
N LYS A 171 2.58 6.52 -11.47
CA LYS A 171 2.96 5.47 -12.41
C LYS A 171 2.60 4.07 -11.89
N SER A 172 2.88 3.77 -10.62
CA SER A 172 2.53 2.47 -10.02
C SER A 172 1.01 2.23 -10.00
N LEU A 173 0.20 3.25 -9.69
CA LEU A 173 -1.25 3.18 -9.80
C LEU A 173 -1.69 2.95 -11.25
N HIS A 174 -1.11 3.66 -12.20
CA HIS A 174 -1.42 3.50 -13.62
C HIS A 174 -1.09 2.09 -14.12
N GLU A 175 0.06 1.53 -13.75
CA GLU A 175 0.47 0.16 -14.08
C GLU A 175 -0.55 -0.89 -13.59
N ILE A 176 -1.17 -0.67 -12.43
CA ILE A 176 -2.24 -1.54 -11.91
C ILE A 176 -3.47 -1.46 -12.82
N TRP A 177 -3.93 -0.26 -13.14
CA TRP A 177 -5.15 -0.07 -13.95
C TRP A 177 -4.99 -0.51 -15.40
N GLN A 178 -3.78 -0.48 -15.95
CA GLN A 178 -3.50 -0.98 -17.30
C GLN A 178 -3.67 -2.50 -17.44
N LYS A 179 -3.71 -3.26 -16.35
CA LYS A 179 -3.93 -4.71 -16.39
C LYS A 179 -5.33 -5.07 -16.87
N VAL A 180 -6.33 -4.23 -16.61
CA VAL A 180 -7.71 -4.48 -17.02
C VAL A 180 -7.83 -4.37 -18.54
N PRO A 181 -8.16 -5.47 -19.29
CA PRO A 181 -8.13 -5.44 -20.74
C PRO A 181 -9.26 -4.62 -21.36
N ASN A 182 -8.92 -3.57 -22.11
CA ASN A 182 -9.92 -2.72 -22.78
C ASN A 182 -10.88 -3.50 -23.66
N GLY A 183 -10.38 -4.46 -24.42
CA GLY A 183 -11.20 -5.29 -25.32
C GLY A 183 -12.25 -6.12 -24.59
N PHE A 184 -11.93 -6.60 -23.38
CA PHE A 184 -12.87 -7.30 -22.51
C PHE A 184 -13.98 -6.37 -22.03
N LEU A 185 -13.63 -5.19 -21.50
CA LEU A 185 -14.61 -4.20 -21.03
C LEU A 185 -15.54 -3.72 -22.15
N LYS A 186 -15.00 -3.49 -23.36
CA LYS A 186 -15.80 -3.11 -24.52
C LYS A 186 -16.86 -4.15 -24.88
N ARG A 187 -16.49 -5.43 -24.86
CA ARG A 187 -17.43 -6.53 -25.15
C ARG A 187 -18.55 -6.63 -24.10
N ILE A 188 -18.23 -6.43 -22.82
CA ILE A 188 -19.26 -6.40 -21.77
C ILE A 188 -20.22 -5.23 -22.02
N LEU A 189 -19.71 -4.04 -22.29
CA LEU A 189 -20.52 -2.86 -22.56
C LEU A 189 -21.37 -3.01 -23.82
N GLU A 190 -20.83 -3.58 -24.90
CA GLU A 190 -21.56 -3.90 -26.13
C GLU A 190 -22.70 -4.89 -25.85
N ALA A 191 -22.43 -5.94 -25.07
CA ALA A 191 -23.45 -6.91 -24.65
C ALA A 191 -24.54 -6.28 -23.76
N ALA A 192 -24.20 -5.27 -22.96
CA ALA A 192 -25.14 -4.47 -22.18
C ALA A 192 -25.91 -3.42 -23.00
N GLY A 193 -25.71 -3.39 -24.33
CA GLY A 193 -26.45 -2.50 -25.25
C GLY A 193 -25.76 -1.16 -25.55
N CYS A 194 -24.54 -0.93 -25.09
CA CYS A 194 -23.81 0.30 -25.47
C CYS A 194 -23.38 0.23 -26.94
N PRO A 195 -23.64 1.27 -27.74
CA PRO A 195 -23.22 1.31 -29.13
C PRO A 195 -21.70 1.25 -29.26
N LYS A 196 -21.20 0.42 -30.17
CA LYS A 196 -19.77 0.21 -30.41
C LYS A 196 -18.99 1.51 -30.68
N LYS A 197 -19.64 2.47 -31.37
CA LYS A 197 -19.06 3.80 -31.65
C LYS A 197 -18.77 4.61 -30.38
N ASP A 198 -19.58 4.42 -29.31
CA ASP A 198 -19.48 5.20 -28.08
C ASP A 198 -18.39 4.65 -27.14
N VAL A 199 -18.06 3.38 -27.26
CA VAL A 199 -17.02 2.70 -26.44
C VAL A 199 -15.71 2.50 -27.16
N GLY A 200 -15.66 2.64 -28.48
CA GLY A 200 -14.53 2.31 -29.37
C GLY A 200 -13.22 3.02 -29.00
N GLU A 201 -13.28 4.31 -28.70
CA GLU A 201 -12.13 5.17 -28.39
C GLU A 201 -11.82 5.31 -26.90
N LEU A 202 -12.59 4.64 -26.00
CA LEU A 202 -12.44 4.79 -24.56
C LEU A 202 -11.27 3.94 -24.02
N GLY A 203 -10.47 4.53 -23.13
CA GLY A 203 -9.48 3.82 -22.34
C GLY A 203 -10.09 3.10 -21.12
N SER A 204 -9.32 2.22 -20.46
CA SER A 204 -9.80 1.35 -19.38
C SER A 204 -10.59 2.05 -18.27
N MET A 205 -10.13 3.20 -17.80
CA MET A 205 -10.80 3.97 -16.75
C MET A 205 -12.18 4.46 -17.18
N LYS A 206 -12.31 4.99 -18.40
CA LYS A 206 -13.60 5.45 -18.93
C LYS A 206 -14.54 4.30 -19.23
N LEU A 207 -14.01 3.16 -19.68
CA LEU A 207 -14.80 1.94 -19.87
C LEU A 207 -15.34 1.39 -18.55
N LEU A 208 -14.51 1.36 -17.49
CA LEU A 208 -14.96 0.99 -16.14
C LEU A 208 -16.02 1.96 -15.62
N GLN A 209 -15.82 3.28 -15.80
CA GLN A 209 -16.81 4.29 -15.44
C GLN A 209 -18.15 4.08 -16.18
N ALA A 210 -18.08 3.79 -17.48
CA ALA A 210 -19.28 3.48 -18.27
C ALA A 210 -19.99 2.22 -17.73
N LEU A 211 -19.23 1.18 -17.36
CA LEU A 211 -19.77 -0.05 -16.80
C LEU A 211 -20.48 0.17 -15.44
N LEU A 212 -19.98 1.07 -14.61
CA LEU A 212 -20.58 1.41 -13.32
C LEU A 212 -21.85 2.27 -13.44
N ASN A 213 -22.11 2.85 -14.61
CA ASN A 213 -23.25 3.72 -14.88
C ASN A 213 -24.41 2.99 -15.61
N ILE A 214 -24.27 1.69 -15.87
CA ILE A 214 -25.32 0.82 -16.41
C ILE A 214 -26.12 0.18 -15.27
#